data_8205adadb0683e9f334615b4eea7ca75
#
_entry.id   8205adadb0683e9f334615b4eea7ca75
#
_cell.length_a   1.000
_cell.length_b   1.000
_cell.length_c   1.000
_cell.angle_alpha   90.00
_cell.angle_beta   90.00
_cell.angle_gamma   90.00
#
_symmetry.space_group_name_H-M   'P 1'
#
loop_
_entity.id
_entity.type
_entity.pdbx_description
1 polymer ?
#
loop_
_entity_poly.entity_id
_entity_poly.type
_entity_poly.pdbx_seq_one_letter_code
_entity_poly.pdbx_strand_id
1 'polypeptide(L)'
;MDMDRYWDMTAQVCALIRIGITGFWFGRFTEPYLNGKRKAGATGLAYVAVMFVAYFVPWEMNSIIAYGMGALASLGAMCLCDRRNYAQKLFLAMLMYLLNAITGSLAIIPIDILFEKIIYLPYVLQNLWRQFVCFAAIEIIYVILTFFTMKALVRMINRIYVHKRENMQVRELALMLATPFLALTGYLIFLYFSDIWLGTFGTYIWNVYSQYMWIRALYQMVSYGAILTTIVLYQSIKGSHRREKESAVLAEQMADMKRHIGRMESVYSDIRGLKHDM
;
A
#
# COMPACT_ATOMS: atom_id res chain seq x y z
N MET A 1 -0.21 -6.26 -42.81
CA MET A 1 -0.78 -6.02 -41.45
C MET A 1 0.39 -6.00 -40.49
N ASP A 2 0.70 -4.81 -40.01
CA ASP A 2 2.00 -4.52 -39.44
C ASP A 2 2.22 -5.27 -38.11
N MET A 3 3.32 -5.99 -38.03
CA MET A 3 3.74 -6.74 -36.83
C MET A 3 3.82 -5.82 -35.60
N ASP A 4 4.25 -4.56 -35.78
CA ASP A 4 4.30 -3.56 -34.71
C ASP A 4 2.95 -3.36 -34.03
N ARG A 5 1.84 -3.44 -34.78
CA ARG A 5 0.50 -3.36 -34.23
C ARG A 5 0.16 -4.52 -33.29
N TYR A 6 0.66 -5.73 -33.54
CA TYR A 6 0.47 -6.86 -32.63
C TYR A 6 1.24 -6.69 -31.33
N TRP A 7 2.46 -6.14 -31.41
CA TRP A 7 3.28 -5.82 -30.23
C TRP A 7 2.56 -4.82 -29.33
N ASP A 8 2.12 -3.70 -29.92
CA ASP A 8 1.40 -2.64 -29.21
C ASP A 8 0.10 -3.18 -28.59
N MET A 9 -0.70 -3.93 -29.34
CA MET A 9 -1.93 -4.53 -28.82
C MET A 9 -1.66 -5.47 -27.63
N THR A 10 -0.63 -6.31 -27.71
CA THR A 10 -0.28 -7.24 -26.63
C THR A 10 0.16 -6.47 -25.37
N ALA A 11 1.03 -5.47 -25.53
CA ALA A 11 1.45 -4.60 -24.43
C ALA A 11 0.27 -3.88 -23.79
N GLN A 12 -0.65 -3.33 -24.62
CA GLN A 12 -1.86 -2.64 -24.14
C GLN A 12 -2.78 -3.57 -23.36
N VAL A 13 -3.08 -4.76 -23.87
CA VAL A 13 -3.92 -5.74 -23.18
C VAL A 13 -3.30 -6.14 -21.83
N CYS A 14 -2.00 -6.42 -21.81
CA CYS A 14 -1.31 -6.76 -20.57
C CYS A 14 -1.29 -5.58 -19.57
N ALA A 15 -1.15 -4.34 -20.04
CA ALA A 15 -1.24 -3.15 -19.21
C ALA A 15 -2.64 -3.00 -18.58
N LEU A 16 -3.71 -3.20 -19.34
CA LEU A 16 -5.08 -3.17 -18.84
C LEU A 16 -5.34 -4.27 -17.79
N ILE A 17 -4.81 -5.47 -18.02
CA ILE A 17 -4.89 -6.55 -17.03
C ILE A 17 -4.16 -6.18 -15.74
N ARG A 18 -2.97 -5.57 -15.80
CA ARG A 18 -2.23 -5.07 -14.63
C ARG A 18 -3.00 -3.99 -13.87
N ILE A 19 -3.67 -3.07 -14.57
CA ILE A 19 -4.57 -2.08 -13.96
C ILE A 19 -5.73 -2.79 -13.21
N GLY A 20 -6.35 -3.79 -13.84
CA GLY A 20 -7.40 -4.60 -13.22
C GLY A 20 -6.91 -5.35 -11.96
N ILE A 21 -5.71 -5.93 -12.01
CA ILE A 21 -5.06 -6.60 -10.87
C ILE A 21 -4.83 -5.60 -9.72
N THR A 22 -4.30 -4.42 -10.03
CA THR A 22 -4.07 -3.38 -9.02
C THR A 22 -5.37 -2.94 -8.37
N GLY A 23 -6.43 -2.68 -9.14
CA GLY A 23 -7.75 -2.33 -8.60
C GLY A 23 -8.37 -3.45 -7.76
N PHE A 24 -8.24 -4.71 -8.19
CA PHE A 24 -8.69 -5.87 -7.40
C PHE A 24 -7.99 -5.92 -6.03
N TRP A 25 -6.67 -5.76 -6.00
CA TRP A 25 -5.91 -5.75 -4.76
C TRP A 25 -6.18 -4.50 -3.93
N PHE A 26 -6.50 -3.37 -4.55
CA PHE A 26 -6.97 -2.18 -3.85
C PHE A 26 -8.25 -2.47 -3.04
N GLY A 27 -9.24 -3.09 -3.70
CA GLY A 27 -10.47 -3.52 -3.04
C GLY A 27 -10.19 -4.50 -1.89
N ARG A 28 -9.35 -5.50 -2.12
CA ARG A 28 -8.98 -6.49 -1.08
C ARG A 28 -8.19 -5.89 0.07
N PHE A 29 -7.34 -4.91 -0.20
CA PHE A 29 -6.57 -4.20 0.82
C PHE A 29 -7.47 -3.38 1.74
N THR A 30 -8.45 -2.67 1.17
CA THR A 30 -9.36 -1.79 1.91
C THR A 30 -10.51 -2.54 2.59
N GLU A 31 -10.80 -3.79 2.22
CA GLU A 31 -11.87 -4.61 2.78
C GLU A 31 -11.86 -4.69 4.32
N PRO A 32 -10.72 -4.91 5.00
CA PRO A 32 -10.70 -4.99 6.46
C PRO A 32 -10.97 -3.65 7.18
N TYR A 33 -10.82 -2.52 6.47
CA TYR A 33 -10.95 -1.17 7.02
C TYR A 33 -12.33 -0.57 6.76
N LEU A 34 -13.00 -1.01 5.71
CA LEU A 34 -14.34 -0.56 5.33
C LEU A 34 -15.40 -1.57 5.79
N ASN A 35 -16.55 -1.07 6.24
CA ASN A 35 -17.65 -1.92 6.65
C ASN A 35 -18.41 -2.47 5.42
N GLY A 36 -17.90 -3.57 4.84
CA GLY A 36 -18.57 -4.32 3.79
C GLY A 36 -17.78 -4.50 2.49
N LYS A 37 -17.85 -5.70 1.91
CA LYS A 37 -17.16 -6.10 0.68
C LYS A 37 -17.54 -5.23 -0.52
N ARG A 38 -18.81 -4.79 -0.60
CA ARG A 38 -19.29 -3.92 -1.70
C ARG A 38 -18.60 -2.56 -1.69
N LYS A 39 -18.43 -1.96 -0.49
CA LYS A 39 -17.74 -0.67 -0.34
C LYS A 39 -16.25 -0.77 -0.71
N ALA A 40 -15.61 -1.85 -0.29
CA ALA A 40 -14.24 -2.14 -0.65
C ALA A 40 -14.08 -2.39 -2.17
N GLY A 41 -15.01 -3.12 -2.78
CA GLY A 41 -15.04 -3.32 -4.23
C GLY A 41 -15.19 -2.00 -5.01
N ALA A 42 -16.01 -1.07 -4.52
CA ALA A 42 -16.19 0.25 -5.13
C ALA A 42 -14.88 1.05 -5.18
N THR A 43 -14.00 0.92 -4.18
CA THR A 43 -12.69 1.60 -4.17
C THR A 43 -11.77 1.08 -5.25
N GLY A 44 -11.72 -0.23 -5.44
CA GLY A 44 -10.96 -0.85 -6.52
C GLY A 44 -11.50 -0.51 -7.91
N LEU A 45 -12.84 -0.51 -8.07
CA LEU A 45 -13.50 -0.13 -9.32
C LEU A 45 -13.25 1.34 -9.66
N ALA A 46 -13.28 2.26 -8.69
CA ALA A 46 -12.97 3.67 -8.91
C ALA A 46 -11.53 3.85 -9.41
N TYR A 47 -10.58 3.10 -8.86
CA TYR A 47 -9.20 3.08 -9.35
C TYR A 47 -9.14 2.62 -10.82
N VAL A 48 -9.74 1.47 -11.13
CA VAL A 48 -9.73 0.89 -12.48
C VAL A 48 -10.37 1.85 -13.48
N ALA A 49 -11.51 2.46 -13.13
CA ALA A 49 -12.24 3.38 -14.02
C ALA A 49 -11.38 4.60 -14.38
N VAL A 50 -10.74 5.24 -13.39
CA VAL A 50 -9.89 6.40 -13.64
C VAL A 50 -8.63 6.01 -14.41
N MET A 51 -7.99 4.90 -14.05
CA MET A 51 -6.81 4.42 -14.78
C MET A 51 -7.13 4.00 -16.21
N PHE A 52 -8.32 3.42 -16.45
CA PHE A 52 -8.78 3.09 -17.80
C PHE A 52 -8.98 4.36 -18.63
N VAL A 53 -9.63 5.38 -18.09
CA VAL A 53 -9.79 6.67 -18.76
C VAL A 53 -8.43 7.32 -19.03
N ALA A 54 -7.54 7.37 -18.04
CA ALA A 54 -6.21 7.95 -18.19
C ALA A 54 -5.36 7.23 -19.25
N TYR A 55 -5.56 5.93 -19.43
CA TYR A 55 -4.85 5.12 -20.43
C TYR A 55 -5.33 5.39 -21.86
N PHE A 56 -6.62 5.60 -22.06
CA PHE A 56 -7.19 5.83 -23.40
C PHE A 56 -7.19 7.30 -23.86
N VAL A 57 -7.06 8.23 -22.92
CA VAL A 57 -6.93 9.64 -23.29
C VAL A 57 -5.51 9.89 -23.80
N PRO A 58 -5.32 10.43 -25.02
CA PRO A 58 -4.02 10.67 -25.62
C PRO A 58 -3.33 11.91 -25.00
N TRP A 59 -3.25 11.92 -23.69
CA TRP A 59 -2.43 12.90 -22.98
C TRP A 59 -1.07 12.28 -22.74
N GLU A 60 -0.01 13.01 -23.03
CA GLU A 60 1.36 12.69 -22.56
C GLU A 60 1.42 12.80 -21.04
N MET A 61 0.57 12.04 -20.36
CA MET A 61 0.45 12.10 -18.91
C MET A 61 1.54 11.21 -18.32
N ASN A 62 2.41 11.83 -17.55
CA ASN A 62 3.40 11.08 -16.77
C ASN A 62 2.68 10.03 -15.90
N SER A 63 3.18 8.80 -15.90
CA SER A 63 2.64 7.68 -15.13
C SER A 63 2.45 7.99 -13.65
N ILE A 64 3.28 8.86 -13.09
CA ILE A 64 3.18 9.36 -11.71
C ILE A 64 1.85 10.05 -11.47
N ILE A 65 1.45 10.95 -12.39
CA ILE A 65 0.19 11.72 -12.29
C ILE A 65 -0.99 10.77 -12.44
N ALA A 66 -0.95 9.85 -13.42
CA ALA A 66 -2.01 8.87 -13.65
C ALA A 66 -2.26 8.00 -12.42
N TYR A 67 -1.21 7.44 -11.81
CA TYR A 67 -1.35 6.65 -10.58
C TYR A 67 -1.82 7.48 -9.39
N GLY A 68 -1.39 8.74 -9.30
CA GLY A 68 -1.87 9.69 -8.30
C GLY A 68 -3.37 9.95 -8.43
N MET A 69 -3.87 10.17 -9.65
CA MET A 69 -5.30 10.33 -9.92
C MET A 69 -6.10 9.08 -9.55
N GLY A 70 -5.59 7.89 -9.88
CA GLY A 70 -6.20 6.62 -9.48
C GLY A 70 -6.30 6.45 -7.96
N ALA A 71 -5.24 6.81 -7.23
CA ALA A 71 -5.23 6.78 -5.76
C ALA A 71 -6.20 7.80 -5.15
N LEU A 72 -6.28 9.02 -5.71
CA LEU A 72 -7.25 10.05 -5.30
C LEU A 72 -8.69 9.64 -5.58
N ALA A 73 -8.97 9.00 -6.72
CA ALA A 73 -10.29 8.46 -7.03
C ALA A 73 -10.72 7.40 -6.02
N SER A 74 -9.80 6.51 -5.65
CA SER A 74 -10.04 5.50 -4.62
C SER A 74 -10.27 6.12 -3.24
N LEU A 75 -9.53 7.17 -2.89
CA LEU A 75 -9.77 7.96 -1.68
C LEU A 75 -11.16 8.57 -1.68
N GLY A 76 -11.56 9.20 -2.80
CA GLY A 76 -12.91 9.73 -2.98
C GLY A 76 -13.99 8.68 -2.79
N ALA A 77 -13.84 7.52 -3.43
CA ALA A 77 -14.76 6.39 -3.27
C ALA A 77 -14.82 5.88 -1.81
N MET A 78 -13.69 5.78 -1.12
CA MET A 78 -13.66 5.42 0.31
C MET A 78 -14.39 6.46 1.17
N CYS A 79 -14.22 7.75 0.89
CA CYS A 79 -14.86 8.83 1.64
C CYS A 79 -16.37 8.90 1.40
N LEU A 80 -16.83 8.62 0.17
CA LEU A 80 -18.25 8.56 -0.18
C LEU A 80 -18.94 7.33 0.44
N CYS A 81 -18.28 6.17 0.43
CA CYS A 81 -18.83 4.93 0.96
C CYS A 81 -18.89 4.89 2.48
N ASP A 82 -17.98 5.57 3.15
CA ASP A 82 -17.91 5.63 4.61
C ASP A 82 -17.41 7.01 5.04
N ARG A 83 -18.16 7.74 5.84
CA ARG A 83 -17.84 9.09 6.29
C ARG A 83 -16.98 9.13 7.56
N ARG A 84 -16.50 7.99 8.04
CA ARG A 84 -15.68 7.88 9.26
C ARG A 84 -14.20 7.74 8.90
N ASN A 85 -13.32 8.13 9.81
CA ASN A 85 -11.86 7.88 9.72
C ASN A 85 -11.18 8.39 8.43
N TYR A 86 -11.39 9.64 8.05
CA TYR A 86 -10.75 10.23 6.86
C TYR A 86 -9.21 10.13 6.90
N ALA A 87 -8.62 10.30 8.09
CA ALA A 87 -7.18 10.17 8.30
C ALA A 87 -6.65 8.78 7.89
N GLN A 88 -7.33 7.72 8.31
CA GLN A 88 -6.96 6.36 7.95
C GLN A 88 -7.10 6.11 6.44
N LYS A 89 -8.14 6.66 5.80
CA LYS A 89 -8.35 6.50 4.34
C LYS A 89 -7.27 7.20 3.53
N LEU A 90 -6.84 8.38 3.97
CA LEU A 90 -5.72 9.08 3.34
C LEU A 90 -4.44 8.25 3.43
N PHE A 91 -4.15 7.70 4.62
CA PHE A 91 -3.03 6.79 4.79
C PHE A 91 -3.11 5.56 3.87
N LEU A 92 -4.30 4.93 3.78
CA LEU A 92 -4.51 3.77 2.90
C LEU A 92 -4.31 4.12 1.42
N ALA A 93 -4.82 5.25 0.95
CA ALA A 93 -4.67 5.69 -0.44
C ALA A 93 -3.20 5.96 -0.79
N MET A 94 -2.47 6.64 0.09
CA MET A 94 -1.04 6.89 -0.07
C MET A 94 -0.23 5.61 -0.05
N LEU A 95 -0.55 4.70 0.87
CA LEU A 95 0.10 3.41 0.97
C LEU A 95 -0.13 2.56 -0.29
N MET A 96 -1.33 2.57 -0.86
CA MET A 96 -1.62 1.86 -2.11
C MET A 96 -0.88 2.44 -3.32
N TYR A 97 -0.74 3.76 -3.39
CA TYR A 97 0.10 4.38 -4.40
C TYR A 97 1.54 3.84 -4.34
N LEU A 98 2.11 3.82 -3.13
CA LEU A 98 3.47 3.29 -2.90
C LEU A 98 3.56 1.79 -3.18
N LEU A 99 2.57 0.99 -2.78
CA LEU A 99 2.54 -0.44 -3.07
C LEU A 99 2.53 -0.72 -4.57
N ASN A 100 1.79 0.09 -5.35
CA ASN A 100 1.79 -0.01 -6.79
C ASN A 100 3.18 0.34 -7.38
N ALA A 101 3.81 1.40 -6.90
CA ALA A 101 5.16 1.82 -7.31
C ALA A 101 6.22 0.75 -6.97
N ILE A 102 6.17 0.20 -5.76
CA ILE A 102 7.07 -0.88 -5.31
C ILE A 102 6.87 -2.14 -6.15
N THR A 103 5.61 -2.54 -6.38
CA THR A 103 5.28 -3.71 -7.19
C THR A 103 5.81 -3.57 -8.61
N GLY A 104 5.59 -2.42 -9.25
CA GLY A 104 6.12 -2.12 -10.58
C GLY A 104 7.65 -2.21 -10.61
N SER A 105 8.33 -1.58 -9.65
CA SER A 105 9.79 -1.60 -9.58
C SER A 105 10.38 -2.99 -9.33
N LEU A 106 9.74 -3.81 -8.50
CA LEU A 106 10.21 -5.17 -8.20
C LEU A 106 9.90 -6.16 -9.34
N ALA A 107 8.76 -6.00 -10.00
CA ALA A 107 8.35 -6.91 -11.07
C ALA A 107 9.10 -6.65 -12.38
N ILE A 108 9.50 -5.40 -12.66
CA ILE A 108 10.15 -5.04 -13.92
C ILE A 108 11.57 -5.60 -14.03
N ILE A 109 12.32 -5.69 -12.93
CA ILE A 109 13.73 -6.13 -12.95
C ILE A 109 13.92 -7.52 -13.56
N PRO A 110 13.24 -8.58 -13.08
CA PRO A 110 13.37 -9.90 -13.69
C PRO A 110 12.85 -9.93 -15.12
N ILE A 111 11.90 -9.06 -15.47
CA ILE A 111 11.35 -8.95 -16.82
C ILE A 111 12.38 -8.35 -17.78
N ASP A 112 13.08 -7.28 -17.40
CA ASP A 112 14.14 -6.68 -18.23
C ASP A 112 15.30 -7.65 -18.45
N ILE A 113 15.69 -8.39 -17.40
CA ILE A 113 16.71 -9.44 -17.52
C ILE A 113 16.27 -10.55 -18.50
N LEU A 114 15.00 -10.98 -18.41
CA LEU A 114 14.45 -11.98 -19.32
C LEU A 114 14.37 -11.45 -20.75
N PHE A 115 13.92 -10.21 -20.90
CA PHE A 115 13.83 -9.55 -22.20
C PHE A 115 15.20 -9.48 -22.87
N GLU A 116 16.22 -8.98 -22.17
CA GLU A 116 17.58 -8.87 -22.67
C GLU A 116 18.15 -10.24 -23.05
N LYS A 117 18.01 -11.26 -22.19
CA LYS A 117 18.56 -12.59 -22.43
C LYS A 117 17.83 -13.39 -23.50
N ILE A 118 16.53 -13.19 -23.70
CA ILE A 118 15.73 -14.03 -24.59
C ILE A 118 15.55 -13.37 -25.96
N ILE A 119 15.20 -12.09 -26.00
CA ILE A 119 14.89 -11.40 -27.27
C ILE A 119 16.16 -11.24 -28.14
N TYR A 120 17.33 -11.00 -27.52
CA TYR A 120 18.58 -10.84 -28.23
C TYR A 120 19.29 -12.16 -28.60
N LEU A 121 18.69 -13.31 -28.35
CA LEU A 121 19.23 -14.57 -28.84
C LEU A 121 19.24 -14.58 -30.39
N PRO A 122 20.35 -14.95 -31.04
CA PRO A 122 20.45 -14.98 -32.51
C PRO A 122 19.33 -15.76 -33.20
N TYR A 123 18.92 -16.86 -32.58
CA TYR A 123 17.81 -17.69 -33.06
C TYR A 123 16.45 -16.99 -33.01
N VAL A 124 16.22 -16.12 -32.02
CA VAL A 124 14.98 -15.35 -31.87
C VAL A 124 14.98 -14.17 -32.82
N LEU A 125 16.13 -13.46 -32.96
CA LEU A 125 16.28 -12.30 -33.83
C LEU A 125 16.05 -12.61 -35.31
N GLN A 126 16.30 -13.83 -35.75
CA GLN A 126 16.12 -14.25 -37.16
C GLN A 126 14.66 -14.33 -37.62
N ASN A 127 13.67 -14.34 -36.67
CA ASN A 127 12.28 -14.53 -37.02
C ASN A 127 11.36 -13.66 -36.18
N LEU A 128 10.66 -12.74 -36.82
CA LEU A 128 9.72 -11.80 -36.18
C LEU A 128 8.62 -12.49 -35.36
N TRP A 129 8.12 -13.65 -35.82
CA TRP A 129 7.12 -14.43 -35.08
C TRP A 129 7.68 -14.99 -33.78
N ARG A 130 8.93 -15.43 -33.76
CA ARG A 130 9.58 -15.92 -32.53
C ARG A 130 9.80 -14.79 -31.54
N GLN A 131 10.24 -13.62 -32.04
CA GLN A 131 10.36 -12.42 -31.21
C GLN A 131 9.00 -12.08 -30.56
N PHE A 132 7.93 -12.03 -31.36
CA PHE A 132 6.59 -11.74 -30.86
C PHE A 132 6.12 -12.76 -29.79
N VAL A 133 6.29 -14.05 -30.04
CA VAL A 133 5.92 -15.09 -29.07
C VAL A 133 6.70 -14.96 -27.76
N CYS A 134 8.02 -14.71 -27.86
CA CYS A 134 8.86 -14.48 -26.68
C CYS A 134 8.42 -13.23 -25.92
N PHE A 135 8.15 -12.13 -26.63
CA PHE A 135 7.64 -10.90 -26.01
C PHE A 135 6.31 -11.12 -25.31
N ALA A 136 5.34 -11.75 -25.97
CA ALA A 136 4.04 -12.05 -25.38
C ALA A 136 4.17 -12.94 -24.11
N ALA A 137 5.06 -13.93 -24.15
CA ALA A 137 5.35 -14.77 -22.98
C ALA A 137 5.95 -13.94 -21.83
N ILE A 138 6.88 -13.03 -22.11
CA ILE A 138 7.49 -12.13 -21.12
C ILE A 138 6.42 -11.21 -20.50
N GLU A 139 5.55 -10.62 -21.32
CA GLU A 139 4.45 -9.78 -20.83
C GLU A 139 3.47 -10.57 -19.92
N ILE A 140 3.16 -11.80 -20.26
CA ILE A 140 2.33 -12.67 -19.41
C ILE A 140 3.03 -12.96 -18.08
N ILE A 141 4.33 -13.24 -18.10
CA ILE A 141 5.13 -13.42 -16.88
C ILE A 141 5.09 -12.15 -16.03
N TYR A 142 5.19 -10.97 -16.65
CA TYR A 142 5.08 -9.67 -15.97
C TYR A 142 3.74 -9.50 -15.25
N VAL A 143 2.64 -9.85 -15.91
CA VAL A 143 1.29 -9.83 -15.30
C VAL A 143 1.21 -10.76 -14.08
N ILE A 144 1.70 -11.99 -14.23
CA ILE A 144 1.73 -13.00 -13.15
C ILE A 144 2.57 -12.50 -11.97
N LEU A 145 3.75 -11.98 -12.25
CA LEU A 145 4.67 -11.48 -11.24
C LEU A 145 4.08 -10.29 -10.48
N THR A 146 3.45 -9.35 -11.21
CA THR A 146 2.70 -8.22 -10.62
C THR A 146 1.62 -8.71 -9.67
N PHE A 147 0.83 -9.71 -10.06
CA PHE A 147 -0.22 -10.28 -9.21
C PHE A 147 0.34 -10.87 -7.90
N PHE A 148 1.39 -11.69 -7.99
CA PHE A 148 1.95 -12.36 -6.81
C PHE A 148 2.69 -11.39 -5.90
N THR A 149 3.43 -10.43 -6.47
CA THR A 149 4.13 -9.40 -5.69
C THR A 149 3.12 -8.53 -4.93
N MET A 150 2.09 -8.02 -5.61
CA MET A 150 1.04 -7.24 -4.97
C MET A 150 0.32 -8.03 -3.87
N LYS A 151 -0.01 -9.31 -4.15
CA LYS A 151 -0.59 -10.22 -3.16
C LYS A 151 0.28 -10.36 -1.92
N ALA A 152 1.58 -10.54 -2.08
CA ALA A 152 2.51 -10.70 -0.98
C ALA A 152 2.58 -9.43 -0.13
N LEU A 153 2.76 -8.25 -0.76
CA LEU A 153 2.87 -6.96 -0.09
C LEU A 153 1.59 -6.61 0.68
N VAL A 154 0.42 -6.72 0.03
CA VAL A 154 -0.87 -6.45 0.67
C VAL A 154 -1.15 -7.40 1.83
N ARG A 155 -0.88 -8.70 1.65
CA ARG A 155 -1.07 -9.69 2.71
C ARG A 155 -0.18 -9.40 3.92
N MET A 156 1.06 -9.01 3.68
CA MET A 156 2.02 -8.71 4.74
C MET A 156 1.58 -7.50 5.58
N ILE A 157 1.17 -6.40 4.95
CA ILE A 157 0.64 -5.22 5.65
C ILE A 157 -0.64 -5.57 6.42
N ASN A 158 -1.58 -6.26 5.76
CA ASN A 158 -2.84 -6.65 6.41
C ASN A 158 -2.65 -7.61 7.58
N ARG A 159 -1.57 -8.38 7.62
CA ARG A 159 -1.21 -9.24 8.76
C ARG A 159 -0.61 -8.42 9.92
N ILE A 160 0.22 -7.45 9.60
CA ILE A 160 0.89 -6.63 10.60
C ILE A 160 -0.07 -5.60 11.21
N TYR A 161 -0.92 -4.95 10.41
CA TYR A 161 -1.84 -3.92 10.89
C TYR A 161 -3.07 -4.52 11.57
N VAL A 162 -3.07 -4.58 12.91
CA VAL A 162 -4.11 -5.24 13.71
C VAL A 162 -5.31 -4.32 13.97
N HIS A 163 -5.08 -3.05 14.34
CA HIS A 163 -6.11 -2.09 14.76
C HIS A 163 -6.83 -1.38 13.59
N LYS A 164 -7.46 -2.17 12.71
CA LYS A 164 -8.00 -1.70 11.42
C LYS A 164 -9.24 -0.80 11.50
N ARG A 165 -10.00 -0.89 12.59
CA ARG A 165 -11.29 -0.19 12.75
C ARG A 165 -11.28 0.92 13.80
N GLU A 166 -10.16 1.15 14.42
CA GLU A 166 -10.03 2.21 15.41
C GLU A 166 -9.87 3.58 14.74
N ASN A 167 -10.40 4.61 15.39
CA ASN A 167 -10.24 5.98 14.91
C ASN A 167 -8.77 6.41 15.02
N MET A 168 -8.22 6.88 13.93
CA MET A 168 -6.88 7.43 13.86
C MET A 168 -6.94 8.94 14.16
N GLN A 169 -6.15 9.39 15.13
CA GLN A 169 -6.01 10.81 15.41
C GLN A 169 -5.08 11.49 14.40
N VAL A 170 -5.20 12.81 14.24
CA VAL A 170 -4.37 13.58 13.28
C VAL A 170 -2.88 13.45 13.60
N ARG A 171 -2.49 13.40 14.89
CA ARG A 171 -1.10 13.19 15.30
C ARG A 171 -0.57 11.80 14.92
N GLU A 172 -1.41 10.79 15.09
CA GLU A 172 -1.11 9.41 14.67
C GLU A 172 -0.97 9.32 13.15
N LEU A 173 -1.82 10.04 12.40
CA LEU A 173 -1.72 10.15 10.96
C LEU A 173 -0.39 10.77 10.52
N ALA A 174 0.03 11.87 11.13
CA ALA A 174 1.28 12.54 10.79
C ALA A 174 2.49 11.59 10.96
N LEU A 175 2.53 10.84 12.06
CA LEU A 175 3.58 9.85 12.30
C LEU A 175 3.54 8.71 11.27
N MET A 176 2.36 8.20 10.96
CA MET A 176 2.18 7.11 9.99
C MET A 176 2.45 7.54 8.55
N LEU A 177 2.20 8.81 8.19
CA LEU A 177 2.45 9.33 6.85
C LEU A 177 3.92 9.74 6.63
N ALA A 178 4.67 10.06 7.65
CA ALA A 178 6.04 10.56 7.52
C ALA A 178 6.92 9.58 6.70
N THR A 179 6.94 8.31 7.06
CA THR A 179 7.74 7.29 6.35
C THR A 179 7.27 7.02 4.92
N PRO A 180 5.97 6.80 4.64
CA PRO A 180 5.46 6.71 3.28
C PRO A 180 5.73 7.96 2.44
N PHE A 181 5.63 9.15 3.02
CA PHE A 181 5.92 10.41 2.33
C PHE A 181 7.38 10.52 1.92
N LEU A 182 8.32 10.19 2.82
CA LEU A 182 9.75 10.16 2.52
C LEU A 182 10.08 9.11 1.45
N ALA A 183 9.47 7.92 1.54
CA ALA A 183 9.61 6.87 0.53
C ALA A 183 9.10 7.33 -0.84
N LEU A 184 7.96 8.01 -0.88
CA LEU A 184 7.42 8.57 -2.11
C LEU A 184 8.33 9.65 -2.69
N THR A 185 8.79 10.59 -1.87
CA THR A 185 9.69 11.67 -2.30
C THR A 185 10.97 11.10 -2.92
N GLY A 186 11.60 10.13 -2.28
CA GLY A 186 12.79 9.49 -2.83
C GLY A 186 12.51 8.74 -4.12
N TYR A 187 11.36 8.06 -4.25
CA TYR A 187 10.95 7.43 -5.50
C TYR A 187 10.76 8.45 -6.63
N LEU A 188 10.11 9.58 -6.34
CA LEU A 188 9.94 10.67 -7.32
C LEU A 188 11.26 11.27 -7.77
N ILE A 189 12.25 11.41 -6.87
CA ILE A 189 13.59 11.85 -7.21
C ILE A 189 14.25 10.87 -8.19
N PHE A 190 14.15 9.55 -7.97
CA PHE A 190 14.66 8.55 -8.89
C PHE A 190 14.04 8.64 -10.28
N LEU A 191 12.71 8.84 -10.36
CA LEU A 191 11.99 8.97 -11.61
C LEU A 191 12.39 10.27 -12.33
N TYR A 192 12.41 11.39 -11.63
CA TYR A 192 12.81 12.69 -12.19
C TYR A 192 14.24 12.68 -12.73
N PHE A 193 15.15 12.05 -12.01
CA PHE A 193 16.53 11.88 -12.48
C PHE A 193 16.59 11.03 -13.75
N SER A 194 15.81 9.96 -13.83
CA SER A 194 15.69 9.12 -15.03
C SER A 194 15.14 9.90 -16.23
N ASP A 195 14.14 10.77 -16.00
CA ASP A 195 13.52 11.58 -17.05
C ASP A 195 14.52 12.66 -17.58
N ILE A 196 15.26 13.33 -16.69
CA ILE A 196 16.32 14.28 -17.08
C ILE A 196 17.39 13.55 -17.89
N TRP A 197 17.82 12.37 -17.46
CA TRP A 197 18.80 11.57 -18.17
C TRP A 197 18.33 11.22 -19.57
N LEU A 198 17.10 10.72 -19.71
CA LEU A 198 16.50 10.40 -21.00
C LEU A 198 16.45 11.64 -21.93
N GLY A 199 16.01 12.78 -21.40
CA GLY A 199 15.96 14.03 -22.16
C GLY A 199 17.34 14.56 -22.59
N THR A 200 18.39 14.27 -21.82
CA THR A 200 19.76 14.74 -22.10
C THR A 200 20.50 13.80 -23.06
N PHE A 201 20.37 12.50 -22.88
CA PHE A 201 21.18 11.50 -23.61
C PHE A 201 20.37 10.68 -24.61
N GLY A 202 19.06 10.85 -24.71
CA GLY A 202 18.18 10.12 -25.64
C GLY A 202 18.06 8.62 -25.36
N THR A 203 18.57 8.14 -24.22
CA THR A 203 18.54 6.73 -23.82
C THR A 203 18.27 6.62 -22.33
N TYR A 204 17.65 5.54 -21.93
CA TYR A 204 17.37 5.30 -20.51
C TYR A 204 18.65 5.03 -19.73
N ILE A 205 18.73 5.55 -18.50
CA ILE A 205 19.89 5.42 -17.62
C ILE A 205 20.26 3.95 -17.33
N TRP A 206 19.29 3.06 -17.24
CA TRP A 206 19.52 1.62 -16.99
C TRP A 206 20.12 0.88 -18.19
N ASN A 207 20.00 1.41 -19.40
CA ASN A 207 20.66 0.85 -20.58
C ASN A 207 22.17 1.12 -20.55
N VAL A 208 22.59 2.18 -19.85
CA VAL A 208 24.00 2.54 -19.71
C VAL A 208 24.58 2.02 -18.40
N TYR A 209 23.78 2.10 -17.32
CA TYR A 209 24.16 1.68 -15.97
C TYR A 209 23.15 0.66 -15.42
N SER A 210 23.37 -0.61 -15.66
CA SER A 210 22.50 -1.70 -15.16
C SER A 210 22.33 -1.69 -13.63
N GLN A 211 23.35 -1.20 -12.91
CA GLN A 211 23.31 -1.03 -11.45
C GLN A 211 22.22 -0.07 -10.98
N TYR A 212 21.79 0.87 -11.81
CA TYR A 212 20.72 1.83 -11.46
C TYR A 212 19.42 1.13 -11.11
N MET A 213 19.06 0.08 -11.85
CA MET A 213 17.86 -0.71 -11.55
C MET A 213 17.93 -1.41 -10.19
N TRP A 214 19.10 -1.98 -9.88
CA TRP A 214 19.32 -2.63 -8.60
C TRP A 214 19.29 -1.64 -7.42
N ILE A 215 19.87 -0.46 -7.58
CA ILE A 215 19.82 0.62 -6.59
C ILE A 215 18.37 1.06 -6.35
N ARG A 216 17.59 1.24 -7.42
CA ARG A 216 16.17 1.58 -7.34
C ARG A 216 15.37 0.50 -6.63
N ALA A 217 15.61 -0.78 -6.94
CA ALA A 217 14.94 -1.89 -6.27
C ALA A 217 15.31 -1.99 -4.79
N LEU A 218 16.59 -1.84 -4.46
CA LEU A 218 17.06 -1.83 -3.08
C LEU A 218 16.40 -0.69 -2.29
N TYR A 219 16.36 0.51 -2.87
CA TYR A 219 15.66 1.65 -2.27
C TYR A 219 14.18 1.32 -1.97
N GLN A 220 13.47 0.71 -2.92
CA GLN A 220 12.07 0.32 -2.75
C GLN A 220 11.89 -0.74 -1.65
N MET A 221 12.78 -1.72 -1.57
CA MET A 221 12.74 -2.75 -0.52
C MET A 221 12.99 -2.16 0.87
N VAL A 222 13.98 -1.26 0.98
CA VAL A 222 14.28 -0.55 2.24
C VAL A 222 13.11 0.34 2.65
N SER A 223 12.53 1.07 1.70
CA SER A 223 11.34 1.92 1.93
C SER A 223 10.14 1.10 2.41
N TYR A 224 9.91 -0.07 1.82
CA TYR A 224 8.86 -0.97 2.26
C TYR A 224 9.11 -1.50 3.68
N GLY A 225 10.34 -1.91 3.97
CA GLY A 225 10.75 -2.32 5.32
C GLY A 225 10.54 -1.21 6.35
N ALA A 226 10.90 0.03 6.02
CA ALA A 226 10.67 1.19 6.88
C ALA A 226 9.18 1.45 7.14
N ILE A 227 8.34 1.33 6.11
CA ILE A 227 6.88 1.44 6.25
C ILE A 227 6.33 0.36 7.21
N LEU A 228 6.75 -0.90 7.03
CA LEU A 228 6.33 -1.98 7.92
C LEU A 228 6.76 -1.73 9.37
N THR A 229 8.01 -1.29 9.58
CA THR A 229 8.53 -0.92 10.90
C THR A 229 7.71 0.19 11.53
N THR A 230 7.37 1.24 10.77
CA THR A 230 6.52 2.34 11.25
C THR A 230 5.13 1.83 11.67
N ILE A 231 4.52 0.92 10.91
CA ILE A 231 3.25 0.30 11.27
C ILE A 231 3.37 -0.50 12.58
N VAL A 232 4.43 -1.28 12.75
CA VAL A 232 4.68 -2.05 13.98
C VAL A 232 4.86 -1.14 15.18
N LEU A 233 5.69 -0.10 15.04
CA LEU A 233 5.93 0.88 16.11
C LEU A 233 4.64 1.60 16.53
N TYR A 234 3.84 2.03 15.55
CA TYR A 234 2.53 2.64 15.81
C TYR A 234 1.61 1.69 16.61
N GLN A 235 1.53 0.43 16.21
CA GLN A 235 0.73 -0.58 16.91
C GLN A 235 1.24 -0.80 18.35
N SER A 236 2.54 -0.85 18.54
CA SER A 236 3.17 -1.02 19.86
C SER A 236 2.84 0.16 20.78
N ILE A 237 3.01 1.41 20.30
CA ILE A 237 2.70 2.62 21.06
C ILE A 237 1.21 2.66 21.43
N LYS A 238 0.33 2.37 20.48
CA LYS A 238 -1.11 2.36 20.71
C LYS A 238 -1.53 1.29 21.71
N GLY A 239 -0.93 0.10 21.63
CA GLY A 239 -1.12 -0.98 22.58
C GLY A 239 -0.65 -0.63 24.00
N SER A 240 0.49 0.07 24.13
CA SER A 240 1.00 0.53 25.41
C SER A 240 0.06 1.55 26.06
N HIS A 241 -0.35 2.58 25.33
CA HIS A 241 -1.28 3.59 25.85
C HIS A 241 -2.66 2.99 26.25
N ARG A 242 -3.10 1.97 25.54
CA ARG A 242 -4.33 1.28 25.93
C ARG A 242 -4.19 0.52 27.25
N ARG A 243 -3.08 -0.19 27.44
CA ARG A 243 -2.77 -0.89 28.71
C ARG A 243 -2.64 0.08 29.88
N GLU A 244 -2.01 1.23 29.67
CA GLU A 244 -1.90 2.29 30.70
C GLU A 244 -3.29 2.78 31.12
N LYS A 245 -4.19 3.05 30.16
CA LYS A 245 -5.57 3.45 30.46
C LYS A 245 -6.35 2.37 31.20
N GLU A 246 -6.24 1.12 30.75
CA GLU A 246 -6.90 -0.02 31.41
C GLU A 246 -6.37 -0.21 32.83
N SER A 247 -5.05 -0.08 33.04
CA SER A 247 -4.43 -0.13 34.38
C SER A 247 -4.86 1.01 35.28
N ALA A 248 -4.98 2.24 34.74
CA ALA A 248 -5.46 3.39 35.51
C ALA A 248 -6.94 3.20 35.96
N VAL A 249 -7.80 2.72 35.07
CA VAL A 249 -9.21 2.43 35.41
C VAL A 249 -9.32 1.34 36.48
N LEU A 250 -8.51 0.27 36.34
CA LEU A 250 -8.47 -0.79 37.36
C LEU A 250 -7.98 -0.27 38.72
N ALA A 251 -6.96 0.58 38.73
CA ALA A 251 -6.45 1.19 39.95
C ALA A 251 -7.52 2.07 40.65
N GLU A 252 -8.28 2.85 39.86
CA GLU A 252 -9.38 3.66 40.37
C GLU A 252 -10.49 2.79 40.95
N GLN A 253 -10.91 1.71 40.27
CA GLN A 253 -11.90 0.76 40.74
C GLN A 253 -11.43 0.07 42.05
N MET A 254 -10.17 -0.32 42.13
CA MET A 254 -9.59 -0.89 43.36
C MET A 254 -9.60 0.13 44.52
N ALA A 255 -9.29 1.40 44.27
CA ALA A 255 -9.34 2.45 45.26
C ALA A 255 -10.77 2.69 45.77
N ASP A 256 -11.75 2.69 44.88
CA ASP A 256 -13.18 2.82 45.26
C ASP A 256 -13.69 1.62 46.07
N MET A 257 -13.31 0.41 45.65
CA MET A 257 -13.64 -0.80 46.38
C MET A 257 -13.06 -0.78 47.82
N LYS A 258 -11.78 -0.35 47.94
CA LYS A 258 -11.11 -0.21 49.23
C LYS A 258 -11.80 0.81 50.14
N ARG A 259 -12.26 1.95 49.60
CA ARG A 259 -13.07 2.94 50.33
C ARG A 259 -14.41 2.37 50.74
N HIS A 260 -15.04 1.54 49.90
CA HIS A 260 -16.32 0.92 50.24
C HIS A 260 -16.19 -0.11 51.36
N ILE A 261 -15.13 -0.93 51.34
CA ILE A 261 -14.81 -1.87 52.41
C ILE A 261 -14.57 -1.11 53.70
N GLY A 262 -13.75 -0.05 53.73
CA GLY A 262 -13.51 0.76 54.91
C GLY A 262 -14.75 1.40 55.49
N ARG A 263 -15.70 1.85 54.66
CA ARG A 263 -17.04 2.32 55.13
C ARG A 263 -17.84 1.18 55.76
N MET A 264 -17.87 0.00 55.19
CA MET A 264 -18.56 -1.15 55.75
C MET A 264 -17.95 -1.57 57.11
N GLU A 265 -16.61 -1.60 57.22
CA GLU A 265 -15.93 -1.89 58.49
C GLU A 265 -16.29 -0.87 59.57
N SER A 266 -16.37 0.42 59.23
CA SER A 266 -16.81 1.47 60.16
C SER A 266 -18.25 1.22 60.66
N VAL A 267 -19.19 0.93 59.73
CA VAL A 267 -20.58 0.63 60.07
C VAL A 267 -20.70 -0.62 60.96
N TYR A 268 -19.91 -1.67 60.63
CA TYR A 268 -19.88 -2.87 61.51
C TYR A 268 -19.31 -2.58 62.89
N SER A 269 -18.30 -1.72 63.03
CA SER A 269 -17.71 -1.27 64.30
C SER A 269 -18.75 -0.52 65.13
N ASP A 270 -19.51 0.41 64.49
CA ASP A 270 -20.55 1.20 65.14
C ASP A 270 -21.69 0.34 65.64
N ILE A 271 -22.14 -0.64 64.83
CA ILE A 271 -23.19 -1.63 65.24
C ILE A 271 -22.71 -2.48 66.41
N ARG A 272 -21.43 -2.86 66.46
CA ARG A 272 -20.85 -3.67 67.51
C ARG A 272 -20.75 -2.87 68.82
N GLY A 273 -20.43 -1.57 68.73
CA GLY A 273 -20.44 -0.66 69.88
C GLY A 273 -21.83 -0.51 70.50
N LEU A 274 -22.84 -0.26 69.62
CA LEU A 274 -24.25 -0.17 70.11
C LEU A 274 -24.76 -1.44 70.74
N LYS A 275 -24.31 -2.63 70.34
CA LYS A 275 -24.66 -3.90 70.96
C LYS A 275 -23.99 -4.13 72.32
N HIS A 276 -22.92 -3.48 72.62
CA HIS A 276 -22.22 -3.59 73.89
C HIS A 276 -22.81 -2.66 74.93
N ASP A 277 -23.42 -1.55 74.50
CA ASP A 277 -24.03 -0.54 75.39
C ASP A 277 -25.48 -0.78 75.70
N MET A 278 -26.09 -1.85 75.16
CA MET A 278 -27.42 -2.41 75.55
C MET A 278 -27.24 -3.59 76.43
#